data_b7ccd8cabbf53c87ce126e5218695b7c
#
_entry.id   b7ccd8cabbf53c87ce126e5218695b7c
#
_cell.length_a   1.000
_cell.length_b   1.000
_cell.length_c   1.000
_cell.angle_alpha   90.00
_cell.angle_beta   90.00
_cell.angle_gamma   90.00
#
_symmetry.space_group_name_H-M   'P 1'
#
loop_
_entity.id
_entity.type
_entity.pdbx_description
1 polymer ?
#
loop_
_entity_poly.entity_id
_entity_poly.type
_entity_poly.pdbx_seq_one_letter_code
_entity_poly.pdbx_strand_id
1 'polypeptide(L)'
;FDQTRVRFFSDRDAEFEWKKYLEEWVVDGFVEKYQIDTETVPLSIVGDRFSQDGMALYQVTEVLGRQHIPVLNGVASSLVITVGIPLTRADEGVRVLHSEFFAERKN
;
A
#
# COMPACT_ATOMS: atom_id res chain seq x y z
N PHE A 1 0.89 -23.95 12.55
CA PHE A 1 1.68 -22.98 13.22
C PHE A 1 1.62 -21.63 12.51
N ASP A 2 0.99 -20.69 13.13
CA ASP A 2 0.70 -19.42 12.48
C ASP A 2 1.77 -18.39 12.78
N GLN A 3 2.17 -17.68 11.74
CA GLN A 3 2.99 -16.50 11.91
C GLN A 3 2.11 -15.29 11.70
N THR A 4 2.17 -14.39 12.65
CA THR A 4 1.47 -13.12 12.52
C THR A 4 2.40 -12.11 11.89
N ARG A 5 1.91 -11.44 10.86
CA ARG A 5 2.64 -10.36 10.22
C ARG A 5 1.90 -9.07 10.38
N VAL A 6 2.64 -8.02 10.64
CA VAL A 6 2.10 -6.68 10.70
C VAL A 6 2.86 -5.84 9.70
N ARG A 7 2.13 -5.11 8.88
CA ARG A 7 2.74 -4.17 7.92
C ARG A 7 2.15 -2.81 8.14
N PHE A 8 2.97 -1.81 8.00
CA PHE A 8 2.50 -0.44 8.07
C PHE A 8 3.43 0.44 7.25
N PHE A 9 2.91 1.61 6.90
CA PHE A 9 3.69 2.61 6.21
C PHE A 9 4.10 3.69 7.20
N SER A 10 5.26 4.26 6.97
CA SER A 10 5.76 5.34 7.80
C SER A 10 6.51 6.33 6.92
N ASP A 11 6.73 7.51 7.44
CA ASP A 11 7.53 8.49 6.74
C ASP A 11 8.94 7.98 6.56
N ARG A 12 9.51 8.28 5.40
CA ARG A 12 10.86 7.88 5.11
C ARG A 12 11.84 8.45 6.13
N ASP A 13 11.59 9.65 6.59
CA ASP A 13 12.48 10.33 7.52
C ASP A 13 12.53 9.64 8.89
N ALA A 14 11.55 8.81 9.17
CA ALA A 14 11.47 8.09 10.43
C ALA A 14 12.18 6.73 10.39
N GLU A 15 12.83 6.39 9.28
CA GLU A 15 13.42 5.07 9.12
C GLU A 15 14.41 4.73 10.22
N PHE A 16 15.28 5.66 10.58
CA PHE A 16 16.29 5.42 11.59
C PHE A 16 15.66 5.13 12.96
N GLU A 17 14.64 5.89 13.30
CA GLU A 17 13.97 5.72 14.58
C GLU A 17 13.20 4.40 14.62
N TRP A 18 12.52 4.06 13.53
CA TRP A 18 11.81 2.79 13.46
C TRP A 18 12.77 1.61 13.59
N LYS A 19 13.93 1.69 12.94
CA LYS A 19 14.89 0.63 13.01
C LYS A 19 15.34 0.41 14.45
N LYS A 20 15.55 1.50 15.18
CA LYS A 20 15.94 1.41 16.58
C LYS A 20 14.87 0.72 17.43
N TYR A 21 13.61 1.14 17.27
CA TYR A 21 12.53 0.53 18.04
C TYR A 21 12.33 -0.94 17.67
N LEU A 22 12.41 -1.25 16.39
CA LEU A 22 12.21 -2.63 15.94
C LEU A 22 13.32 -3.54 16.48
N GLU A 23 14.54 -3.05 16.51
CA GLU A 23 15.63 -3.83 17.07
C GLU A 23 15.42 -4.09 18.58
N GLU A 24 14.93 -3.09 19.29
CA GLU A 24 14.61 -3.28 20.71
C GLU A 24 13.50 -4.32 20.88
N TRP A 25 12.49 -4.29 20.02
CA TRP A 25 11.41 -5.26 20.11
C TRP A 25 11.86 -6.68 19.81
N VAL A 26 12.84 -6.84 18.94
CA VAL A 26 13.43 -8.15 18.71
C VAL A 26 14.16 -8.64 19.95
N VAL A 27 14.95 -7.76 20.55
CA VAL A 27 15.68 -8.11 21.77
C VAL A 27 14.72 -8.49 22.90
N ASP A 28 13.61 -7.75 23.01
CA ASP A 28 12.63 -7.99 24.06
C ASP A 28 11.71 -9.18 23.79
N GLY A 29 11.79 -9.76 22.60
CA GLY A 29 11.00 -10.92 22.26
C GLY A 29 9.61 -10.61 21.72
N PHE A 30 9.24 -9.35 21.56
CA PHE A 30 7.96 -8.97 21.01
C PHE A 30 7.88 -9.23 19.51
N VAL A 31 8.99 -9.13 18.81
CA VAL A 31 9.07 -9.32 17.38
C VAL A 31 10.16 -10.34 17.11
N GLU A 32 9.83 -11.33 16.29
CA GLU A 32 10.81 -12.33 15.93
C GLU A 32 11.83 -11.78 14.96
N LYS A 33 11.35 -11.08 13.95
CA LYS A 33 12.20 -10.42 12.96
C LYS A 33 11.42 -9.32 12.28
N TYR A 34 12.13 -8.40 11.65
CA TYR A 34 11.50 -7.30 10.94
C TYR A 34 12.22 -7.04 9.63
N GLN A 35 11.55 -6.30 8.78
CA GLN A 35 12.12 -5.86 7.52
C GLN A 35 11.60 -4.46 7.21
N ILE A 36 12.51 -3.57 6.81
CA ILE A 36 12.15 -2.22 6.40
C ILE A 36 12.31 -2.15 4.89
N ASP A 37 11.22 -1.81 4.20
CA ASP A 37 11.21 -1.69 2.76
C ASP A 37 11.14 -0.21 2.41
N THR A 38 12.17 0.30 1.78
CA THR A 38 12.24 1.70 1.37
C THR A 38 11.92 1.90 -0.09
N GLU A 39 11.56 0.82 -0.79
CA GLU A 39 11.31 0.86 -2.23
C GLU A 39 9.83 0.77 -2.58
N THR A 40 8.97 0.70 -1.58
CA THR A 40 7.53 0.62 -1.76
C THR A 40 6.88 1.88 -1.24
N VAL A 41 5.95 2.42 -2.00
CA VAL A 41 5.19 3.59 -1.56
C VAL A 41 3.70 3.26 -1.60
N PRO A 42 2.91 3.88 -0.70
CA PRO A 42 1.48 3.71 -0.73
C PRO A 42 0.83 4.65 -1.74
N LEU A 43 -0.14 4.12 -2.47
CA LEU A 43 -1.06 4.93 -3.24
C LEU A 43 -2.44 4.71 -2.66
N SER A 44 -3.14 5.79 -2.37
CA SER A 44 -4.46 5.71 -1.78
C SER A 44 -5.49 6.34 -2.68
N ILE A 45 -6.63 5.67 -2.80
CA ILE A 45 -7.80 6.21 -3.48
C ILE A 45 -8.84 6.44 -2.41
N VAL A 46 -9.29 7.69 -2.30
CA VAL A 46 -10.28 8.06 -1.32
C VAL A 46 -11.60 8.29 -2.04
N GLY A 47 -12.66 7.70 -1.55
CA GLY A 47 -13.97 7.83 -2.17
C GLY A 47 -15.07 7.71 -1.14
N ASP A 48 -16.29 7.96 -1.61
CA ASP A 48 -17.44 7.96 -0.70
C ASP A 48 -17.90 6.57 -0.34
N ARG A 49 -17.84 5.67 -1.28
CA ARG A 49 -18.39 4.33 -1.07
C ARG A 49 -17.67 3.31 -1.91
N PHE A 50 -16.83 2.56 -1.27
CA PHE A 50 -16.26 1.39 -1.91
C PHE A 50 -17.04 0.17 -1.44
N SER A 51 -17.18 -0.78 -2.33
CA SER A 51 -17.81 -2.03 -1.98
C SER A 51 -17.00 -2.75 -0.90
N GLN A 52 -17.69 -3.37 0.03
CA GLN A 52 -17.01 -4.07 1.11
C GLN A 52 -16.65 -5.51 0.77
N ASP A 53 -16.94 -5.92 -0.44
CA ASP A 53 -16.65 -7.29 -0.87
C ASP A 53 -15.28 -7.43 -1.53
N GLY A 54 -14.47 -6.38 -1.50
CA GLY A 54 -13.12 -6.42 -2.05
C GLY A 54 -13.04 -6.15 -3.53
N MET A 55 -14.15 -5.90 -4.20
CA MET A 55 -14.13 -5.69 -5.63
C MET A 55 -13.37 -4.44 -6.03
N ALA A 56 -13.47 -3.39 -5.20
CA ALA A 56 -12.77 -2.15 -5.53
C ALA A 56 -11.26 -2.35 -5.47
N LEU A 57 -10.78 -3.07 -4.46
CA LEU A 57 -9.35 -3.38 -4.36
C LEU A 57 -8.91 -4.24 -5.54
N TYR A 58 -9.72 -5.20 -5.93
CA TYR A 58 -9.43 -6.03 -7.08
C TYR A 58 -9.33 -5.17 -8.36
N GLN A 59 -10.25 -4.23 -8.54
CA GLN A 59 -10.23 -3.36 -9.72
C GLN A 59 -8.97 -2.51 -9.77
N VAL A 60 -8.56 -1.96 -8.63
CA VAL A 60 -7.33 -1.17 -8.57
C VAL A 60 -6.14 -2.03 -8.95
N THR A 61 -6.07 -3.22 -8.39
CA THR A 61 -4.98 -4.14 -8.68
C THR A 61 -4.95 -4.52 -10.15
N GLU A 62 -6.12 -4.76 -10.74
CA GLU A 62 -6.20 -5.12 -12.14
C GLU A 62 -5.76 -3.98 -13.05
N VAL A 63 -6.21 -2.76 -12.74
CA VAL A 63 -5.84 -1.61 -13.56
C VAL A 63 -4.33 -1.39 -13.55
N LEU A 64 -3.72 -1.46 -12.37
CA LEU A 64 -2.28 -1.33 -12.28
C LEU A 64 -1.57 -2.50 -12.96
N GLY A 65 -2.12 -3.69 -12.83
CA GLY A 65 -1.53 -4.87 -13.46
C GLY A 65 -1.51 -4.80 -14.97
N ARG A 66 -2.52 -4.18 -15.57
CA ARG A 66 -2.55 -4.00 -17.02
C ARG A 66 -1.39 -3.14 -17.52
N GLN A 67 -0.86 -2.29 -16.66
CA GLN A 67 0.29 -1.45 -16.98
C GLN A 67 1.59 -2.05 -16.42
N HIS A 68 1.53 -3.30 -15.98
CA HIS A 68 2.67 -4.00 -15.42
C HIS A 68 3.26 -3.31 -14.18
N ILE A 69 2.40 -2.66 -13.41
CA ILE A 69 2.79 -2.08 -12.13
C ILE A 69 2.40 -3.07 -11.05
N PRO A 70 3.37 -3.70 -10.39
CA PRO A 70 3.03 -4.71 -9.38
C PRO A 70 2.46 -4.08 -8.14
N VAL A 71 1.43 -4.72 -7.59
CA VAL A 71 0.85 -4.34 -6.30
C VAL A 71 1.45 -5.28 -5.27
N LEU A 72 2.23 -4.72 -4.36
CA LEU A 72 2.99 -5.51 -3.41
C LEU A 72 2.18 -5.82 -2.15
N ASN A 73 1.21 -4.97 -1.85
CA ASN A 73 0.27 -5.20 -0.76
C ASN A 73 -0.92 -4.28 -0.97
N GLY A 74 -1.98 -4.52 -0.23
CA GLY A 74 -3.17 -3.69 -0.37
C GLY A 74 -4.10 -3.86 0.82
N VAL A 75 -4.84 -2.81 1.10
CA VAL A 75 -5.87 -2.83 2.12
C VAL A 75 -7.00 -1.92 1.68
N ALA A 76 -8.22 -2.29 2.02
CA ALA A 76 -9.39 -1.54 1.60
C ALA A 76 -10.36 -1.37 2.75
N SER A 77 -10.98 -0.20 2.78
CA SER A 77 -12.11 0.08 3.65
C SER A 77 -13.21 0.66 2.78
N SER A 78 -14.32 1.07 3.39
CA SER A 78 -15.40 1.66 2.62
C SER A 78 -15.06 3.04 2.05
N LEU A 79 -14.01 3.67 2.55
CA LEU A 79 -13.66 5.03 2.15
C LEU A 79 -12.31 5.15 1.49
N VAL A 80 -11.42 4.21 1.72
CA VAL A 80 -10.04 4.32 1.24
C VAL A 80 -9.55 2.97 0.77
N ILE A 81 -8.89 2.96 -0.37
CA ILE A 81 -8.15 1.81 -0.85
C ILE A 81 -6.69 2.22 -0.94
N THR A 82 -5.82 1.50 -0.26
CA THR A 82 -4.39 1.78 -0.29
C THR A 82 -3.65 0.57 -0.82
N VAL A 83 -2.81 0.79 -1.81
CA VAL A 83 -1.96 -0.27 -2.35
C VAL A 83 -0.50 0.17 -2.27
N GLY A 84 0.38 -0.79 -2.02
CA GLY A 84 1.81 -0.54 -2.05
C GLY A 84 2.36 -0.90 -3.41
N ILE A 85 3.06 0.03 -4.03
CA ILE A 85 3.68 -0.20 -5.34
C ILE A 85 5.15 0.22 -5.28
N PRO A 86 5.96 -0.22 -6.25
CA PRO A 86 7.35 0.20 -6.27
C PRO A 86 7.48 1.71 -6.37
N LEU A 87 8.38 2.25 -5.60
CA LEU A 87 8.65 3.69 -5.58
C LEU A 87 8.93 4.23 -6.99
N THR A 88 9.67 3.48 -7.78
CA THR A 88 10.05 3.90 -9.13
C THR A 88 8.85 4.01 -10.08
N ARG A 89 7.71 3.46 -9.70
CA ARG A 89 6.52 3.48 -10.54
C ARG A 89 5.42 4.36 -9.94
N ALA A 90 5.76 5.18 -8.92
CA ALA A 90 4.76 5.96 -8.19
C ALA A 90 4.01 6.94 -9.10
N ASP A 91 4.75 7.73 -9.88
CA ASP A 91 4.12 8.73 -10.75
C ASP A 91 3.22 8.08 -11.79
N GLU A 92 3.70 7.00 -12.38
CA GLU A 92 2.92 6.27 -13.37
C GLU A 92 1.66 5.70 -12.73
N GLY A 93 1.79 5.14 -11.53
CA GLY A 93 0.64 4.60 -10.83
C GLY A 93 -0.42 5.64 -10.56
N VAL A 94 -0.01 6.82 -10.13
CA VAL A 94 -0.96 7.92 -9.90
C VAL A 94 -1.70 8.26 -11.18
N ARG A 95 -0.97 8.40 -12.28
CA ARG A 95 -1.58 8.75 -13.55
C ARG A 95 -2.55 7.69 -14.05
N VAL A 96 -2.16 6.42 -13.91
CA VAL A 96 -3.00 5.32 -14.36
C VAL A 96 -4.30 5.27 -13.57
N LEU A 97 -4.20 5.37 -12.25
CA LEU A 97 -5.39 5.33 -11.41
C LEU A 97 -6.26 6.55 -11.61
N HIS A 98 -5.65 7.71 -11.75
CA HIS A 98 -6.43 8.92 -12.00
C HIS A 98 -7.19 8.81 -13.33
N SER A 99 -6.52 8.33 -14.35
CA SER A 99 -7.14 8.18 -15.67
C SER A 99 -8.32 7.20 -15.63
N GLU A 100 -8.18 6.11 -14.89
CA GLU A 100 -9.20 5.07 -14.86
C GLU A 100 -10.39 5.44 -13.99
N PHE A 101 -10.14 6.03 -12.83
CA PHE A 101 -11.19 6.23 -11.83
C PHE A 101 -11.66 7.67 -11.69
N PHE A 102 -10.82 8.63 -12.04
CA PHE A 102 -11.12 10.04 -11.79
C PHE A 102 -11.03 10.90 -13.03
N ALA A 103 -10.70 10.32 -14.19
CA ALA A 103 -10.72 11.06 -15.42
C ALA A 103 -12.12 11.60 -15.61
N GLU A 104 -12.20 12.76 -16.22
CA GLU A 104 -13.46 13.41 -16.39
C GLU A 104 -14.49 12.50 -17.03
N ARG A 105 -15.63 12.41 -16.40
CA ARG A 105 -16.74 11.66 -16.95
C ARG A 105 -17.54 12.59 -17.81
N LYS A 106 -17.46 12.36 -19.08
CA LYS A 106 -18.27 13.12 -20.01
C LYS A 106 -19.70 12.68 -19.90
N ASN A 107 -20.52 13.57 -19.51
CA ASN A 107 -21.92 13.26 -19.35
C ASN A 107 -22.74 14.03 -20.36
#